data_93041a4668cf5428ea2e9b56344e40f5
#
_entry.id   93041a4668cf5428ea2e9b56344e40f5
#
_cell.length_a   1.000
_cell.length_b   1.000
_cell.length_c   1.000
_cell.angle_alpha   90.00
_cell.angle_beta   90.00
_cell.angle_gamma   90.00
#
_symmetry.space_group_name_H-M   'P 1'
#
loop_
_entity.id
_entity.type
_entity.pdbx_description
1 polymer ?
#
loop_
_entity_poly.entity_id
_entity_poly.type
_entity_poly.pdbx_seq_one_letter_code
_entity_poly.pdbx_strand_id
1 'polypeptide(L)'
;MVERFLAQTSFASQEDFIKNLKINVPENFNFGYDVVDAWAAEQPDKNALLWTNDQGESRQFSFADMKRYTDMTASYFQSLGIGRGDMVMLILKRRFEFWFSIVALHKLGAVVIP
;
A
#
# COMPACT_ATOMS: atom_id res chain seq x y z
N MET A 1 -2.38 13.89 3.63
CA MET A 1 -2.35 12.43 3.86
C MET A 1 -1.81 12.07 5.25
N VAL A 2 -0.57 12.42 5.60
CA VAL A 2 0.06 12.06 6.90
C VAL A 2 -0.72 12.61 8.10
N GLU A 3 -1.25 13.81 7.97
CA GLU A 3 -2.08 14.50 8.98
C GLU A 3 -3.34 13.73 9.40
N ARG A 4 -3.77 12.74 8.58
CA ARG A 4 -4.91 11.87 8.93
C ARG A 4 -4.56 10.89 10.06
N PHE A 5 -3.29 10.55 10.19
CA PHE A 5 -2.80 9.53 11.10
C PHE A 5 -1.89 10.06 12.20
N LEU A 6 -1.45 11.30 12.10
CA LEU A 6 -0.58 11.94 13.08
C LEU A 6 -1.31 13.08 13.78
N ALA A 7 -1.25 13.12 15.10
CA ALA A 7 -1.77 14.24 15.87
C ALA A 7 -0.94 15.52 15.66
N GLN A 8 0.34 15.37 15.28
CA GLN A 8 1.29 16.45 15.04
C GLN A 8 2.28 16.02 13.95
N THR A 9 2.59 16.92 13.01
CA THR A 9 3.47 16.63 11.84
C THR A 9 4.79 17.38 11.90
N SER A 10 4.95 18.33 12.84
CA SER A 10 6.16 19.10 13.03
C SER A 10 6.63 19.03 14.48
N PHE A 11 7.92 18.83 14.68
CA PHE A 11 8.55 18.65 15.98
C PHE A 11 9.78 19.55 16.08
N ALA A 12 10.01 20.14 17.27
CA ALA A 12 11.11 21.08 17.49
C ALA A 12 12.48 20.40 17.61
N SER A 13 12.50 19.12 18.04
CA SER A 13 13.71 18.32 18.21
C SER A 13 13.41 16.83 18.12
N GLN A 14 14.46 16.00 18.07
CA GLN A 14 14.33 14.55 18.15
C GLN A 14 13.68 14.08 19.45
N GLU A 15 14.01 14.72 20.58
CA GLU A 15 13.41 14.41 21.88
C GLU A 15 11.90 14.70 21.88
N ASP A 16 11.52 15.85 21.30
CA ASP A 16 10.12 16.25 21.11
C ASP A 16 9.38 15.23 20.24
N PHE A 17 9.99 14.78 19.13
CA PHE A 17 9.43 13.73 18.27
C PHE A 17 9.20 12.43 19.05
N ILE A 18 10.20 11.92 19.76
CA ILE A 18 10.10 10.66 20.52
C ILE A 18 9.00 10.75 21.59
N LYS A 19 8.91 11.90 22.28
CA LYS A 19 7.96 12.09 23.39
C LYS A 19 6.52 12.31 22.91
N ASN A 20 6.33 13.02 21.79
CA ASN A 20 5.03 13.53 21.38
C ASN A 20 4.47 12.93 20.10
N LEU A 21 5.22 12.03 19.43
CA LEU A 21 4.68 11.29 18.29
C LEU A 21 3.49 10.41 18.74
N LYS A 22 2.33 10.72 18.20
CA LYS A 22 1.11 9.92 18.40
C LYS A 22 0.54 9.55 17.04
N ILE A 23 0.42 8.25 16.81
CA ILE A 23 -0.16 7.69 15.59
C ILE A 23 -1.61 7.29 15.92
N ASN A 24 -2.55 7.88 15.21
CA ASN A 24 -3.97 7.57 15.30
C ASN A 24 -4.30 6.55 14.22
N VAL A 25 -4.48 5.29 14.62
CA VAL A 25 -4.89 4.22 13.70
C VAL A 25 -6.40 4.00 13.87
N PRO A 26 -7.21 4.20 12.82
CA PRO A 26 -8.65 3.87 12.86
C PRO A 26 -8.86 2.39 13.19
N GLU A 27 -9.97 2.07 13.88
CA GLU A 27 -10.29 0.69 14.27
C GLU A 27 -10.33 -0.28 13.07
N ASN A 28 -10.88 0.20 11.94
CA ASN A 28 -10.97 -0.58 10.70
C ASN A 28 -9.93 -0.17 9.66
N PHE A 29 -8.72 0.20 10.10
CA PHE A 29 -7.65 0.62 9.20
C PHE A 29 -7.30 -0.48 8.19
N ASN A 30 -7.22 -0.11 6.92
CA ASN A 30 -6.74 -0.96 5.84
C ASN A 30 -5.78 -0.18 4.95
N PHE A 31 -4.52 -0.60 4.91
CA PHE A 31 -3.48 0.10 4.15
C PHE A 31 -3.84 0.31 2.67
N GLY A 32 -4.46 -0.68 2.03
CA GLY A 32 -4.86 -0.58 0.63
C GLY A 32 -5.86 0.55 0.39
N TYR A 33 -6.87 0.67 1.24
CA TYR A 33 -7.92 1.69 1.11
C TYR A 33 -7.52 3.02 1.73
N ASP A 34 -7.02 3.01 2.97
CA ASP A 34 -6.79 4.25 3.73
C ASP A 34 -5.53 4.99 3.30
N VAL A 35 -4.58 4.31 2.64
CA VAL A 35 -3.35 4.93 2.15
C VAL A 35 -3.29 4.93 0.63
N VAL A 36 -3.29 3.76 -0.03
CA VAL A 36 -3.06 3.68 -1.48
C VAL A 36 -4.22 4.30 -2.26
N ASP A 37 -5.46 3.91 -1.97
CA ASP A 37 -6.64 4.45 -2.67
C ASP A 37 -6.90 5.90 -2.29
N ALA A 38 -6.60 6.30 -1.06
CA ALA A 38 -6.70 7.69 -0.65
C ALA A 38 -5.72 8.59 -1.42
N TRP A 39 -4.47 8.13 -1.65
CA TRP A 39 -3.54 8.85 -2.53
C TRP A 39 -4.02 8.89 -3.99
N ALA A 40 -4.62 7.81 -4.49
CA ALA A 40 -5.21 7.78 -5.83
C ALA A 40 -6.35 8.80 -5.98
N ALA A 41 -7.11 9.05 -4.92
CA ALA A 41 -8.16 10.07 -4.91
C ALA A 41 -7.61 11.50 -4.81
N GLU A 42 -6.58 11.73 -3.98
CA GLU A 42 -6.00 13.06 -3.76
C GLU A 42 -5.05 13.50 -4.89
N GLN A 43 -4.20 12.59 -5.38
CA GLN A 43 -3.16 12.86 -6.38
C GLN A 43 -3.01 11.67 -7.34
N PRO A 44 -3.97 11.43 -8.24
CA PRO A 44 -4.02 10.24 -9.10
C PRO A 44 -2.76 10.08 -9.96
N ASP A 45 -2.24 11.17 -10.49
CA ASP A 45 -1.10 11.17 -11.42
C ASP A 45 0.28 11.15 -10.72
N LYS A 46 0.28 11.25 -9.38
CA LYS A 46 1.53 11.21 -8.62
C LYS A 46 2.18 9.83 -8.77
N ASN A 47 3.50 9.83 -9.01
CA ASN A 47 4.27 8.60 -9.09
C ASN A 47 4.24 7.84 -7.76
N ALA A 48 3.80 6.58 -7.80
CA ALA A 48 3.70 5.71 -6.63
C ALA A 48 4.79 4.63 -6.64
N LEU A 49 5.18 4.14 -7.82
CA LEU A 49 6.16 3.08 -7.97
C LEU A 49 7.00 3.31 -9.22
N LEU A 50 8.31 3.27 -9.07
CA LEU A 50 9.27 3.16 -10.16
C LEU A 50 9.96 1.80 -10.05
N TRP A 51 9.79 0.98 -11.08
CA TRP A 51 10.44 -0.32 -11.18
C TRP A 51 11.50 -0.30 -12.27
N THR A 52 12.63 -0.93 -11.99
CA THR A 52 13.72 -1.13 -12.96
C THR A 52 14.28 -2.54 -12.83
N ASN A 53 14.91 -3.05 -13.90
CA ASN A 53 15.59 -4.34 -13.90
C ASN A 53 17.03 -4.23 -14.43
N ASP A 54 17.76 -5.33 -14.38
CA ASP A 54 19.17 -5.40 -14.79
C ASP A 54 19.36 -5.31 -16.32
N GLN A 55 18.30 -5.42 -17.12
CA GLN A 55 18.28 -5.22 -18.57
C GLN A 55 18.06 -3.75 -18.97
N GLY A 56 17.92 -2.84 -18.00
CA GLY A 56 17.67 -1.43 -18.24
C GLY A 56 16.22 -1.08 -18.57
N GLU A 57 15.30 -2.03 -18.42
CA GLU A 57 13.88 -1.74 -18.53
C GLU A 57 13.40 -0.96 -17.29
N SER A 58 12.51 -0.02 -17.49
CA SER A 58 11.85 0.71 -16.41
C SER A 58 10.36 0.83 -16.65
N ARG A 59 9.58 0.81 -15.55
CA ARG A 59 8.15 1.09 -15.55
C ARG A 59 7.79 2.00 -14.40
N GLN A 60 6.95 2.96 -14.68
CA GLN A 60 6.44 3.90 -13.71
C GLN A 60 4.92 3.72 -13.58
N PHE A 61 4.45 3.70 -12.34
CA PHE A 61 3.04 3.56 -12.03
C PHE A 61 2.61 4.72 -11.13
N SER A 62 1.51 5.35 -11.50
CA SER A 62 0.87 6.38 -10.68
C SER A 62 0.04 5.75 -9.55
N PHE A 63 -0.46 6.57 -8.61
CA PHE A 63 -1.40 6.09 -7.59
C PHE A 63 -2.72 5.62 -8.21
N ALA A 64 -3.18 6.24 -9.30
CA ALA A 64 -4.34 5.75 -10.04
C ALA A 64 -4.10 4.35 -10.64
N ASP A 65 -2.90 4.12 -11.19
CA ASP A 65 -2.52 2.80 -11.68
C ASP A 65 -2.46 1.78 -10.55
N MET A 66 -1.84 2.14 -9.42
CA MET A 66 -1.78 1.27 -8.25
C MET A 66 -3.17 0.86 -7.78
N LYS A 67 -4.09 1.83 -7.66
CA LYS A 67 -5.49 1.52 -7.30
C LYS A 67 -6.10 0.55 -8.31
N ARG A 68 -6.03 0.85 -9.60
CA ARG A 68 -6.60 0.03 -10.67
C ARG A 68 -6.06 -1.40 -10.65
N TYR A 69 -4.75 -1.57 -10.63
CA TYR A 69 -4.12 -2.90 -10.66
C TYR A 69 -4.36 -3.67 -9.37
N THR A 70 -4.36 -3.01 -8.21
CA THR A 70 -4.64 -3.70 -6.95
C THR A 70 -6.10 -4.12 -6.82
N ASP A 71 -7.05 -3.35 -7.35
CA ASP A 71 -8.46 -3.72 -7.40
C ASP A 71 -8.70 -4.93 -8.32
N MET A 72 -8.07 -4.93 -9.51
CA MET A 72 -8.12 -6.08 -10.44
C MET A 72 -7.51 -7.34 -9.81
N THR A 73 -6.36 -7.21 -9.15
CA THR A 73 -5.67 -8.31 -8.48
C THR A 73 -6.47 -8.84 -7.29
N ALA A 74 -7.10 -7.95 -6.52
CA ALA A 74 -7.97 -8.34 -5.41
C ALA A 74 -9.19 -9.11 -5.91
N SER A 75 -9.84 -8.66 -6.99
CA SER A 75 -10.95 -9.38 -7.63
C SER A 75 -10.53 -10.75 -8.12
N TYR A 76 -9.34 -10.87 -8.70
CA TYR A 76 -8.80 -12.17 -9.13
C TYR A 76 -8.57 -13.09 -7.92
N PHE A 77 -7.90 -12.64 -6.88
CA PHE A 77 -7.68 -13.44 -5.67
C PHE A 77 -8.99 -13.86 -5.00
N GLN A 78 -9.97 -12.96 -4.95
CA GLN A 78 -11.28 -13.28 -4.43
C GLN A 78 -11.98 -14.38 -5.25
N SER A 79 -11.81 -14.39 -6.58
CA SER A 79 -12.35 -15.43 -7.45
C SER A 79 -11.71 -16.82 -7.20
N LEU A 80 -10.49 -16.83 -6.63
CA LEU A 80 -9.81 -18.06 -6.18
C LEU A 80 -10.22 -18.49 -4.75
N GLY A 81 -11.13 -17.77 -4.11
CA GLY A 81 -11.60 -18.03 -2.76
C GLY A 81 -10.74 -17.42 -1.65
N ILE A 82 -9.75 -16.56 -1.97
CA ILE A 82 -8.93 -15.89 -0.99
C ILE A 82 -9.71 -14.74 -0.35
N GLY A 83 -9.73 -14.70 0.98
CA GLY A 83 -10.45 -13.71 1.76
C GLY A 83 -9.77 -13.36 3.07
N ARG A 84 -10.53 -12.73 3.96
CA ARG A 84 -10.04 -12.25 5.25
C ARG A 84 -9.49 -13.39 6.11
N GLY A 85 -8.26 -13.21 6.58
CA GLY A 85 -7.57 -14.16 7.47
C GLY A 85 -6.82 -15.28 6.75
N ASP A 86 -7.00 -15.45 5.44
CA ASP A 86 -6.23 -16.42 4.67
C ASP A 86 -4.75 -16.03 4.62
N MET A 87 -3.87 -17.02 4.71
CA MET A 87 -2.43 -16.81 4.63
C MET A 87 -1.95 -17.09 3.21
N VAL A 88 -1.32 -16.08 2.58
CA VAL A 88 -0.84 -16.17 1.20
C VAL A 88 0.65 -15.88 1.14
N MET A 89 1.44 -16.86 0.68
CA MET A 89 2.87 -16.69 0.45
C MET A 89 3.11 -16.11 -0.94
N LEU A 90 3.89 -15.03 -1.02
CA LEU A 90 4.29 -14.38 -2.27
C LEU A 90 5.78 -14.61 -2.54
N ILE A 91 6.08 -15.42 -3.56
CA ILE A 91 7.45 -15.67 -4.01
C ILE A 91 7.63 -15.01 -5.39
N LEU A 92 7.81 -13.70 -5.43
CA LEU A 92 7.93 -12.90 -6.64
C LEU A 92 9.26 -12.13 -6.61
N LYS A 93 10.26 -12.63 -7.31
CA LYS A 93 11.59 -12.00 -7.40
C LYS A 93 11.47 -10.61 -8.05
N ARG A 94 11.77 -9.53 -7.33
CA ARG A 94 11.92 -8.14 -7.82
C ARG A 94 10.97 -7.70 -8.94
N ARG A 95 9.76 -8.25 -8.97
CA ARG A 95 8.75 -7.92 -9.96
C ARG A 95 7.81 -6.84 -9.43
N PHE A 96 7.35 -5.95 -10.31
CA PHE A 96 6.38 -4.92 -9.90
C PHE A 96 5.03 -5.52 -9.51
N GLU A 97 4.66 -6.68 -10.03
CA GLU A 97 3.44 -7.41 -9.67
C GLU A 97 3.39 -7.81 -8.18
N PHE A 98 4.54 -7.87 -7.52
CA PHE A 98 4.61 -8.07 -6.06
C PHE A 98 3.84 -6.98 -5.32
N TRP A 99 4.02 -5.72 -5.71
CA TRP A 99 3.36 -4.59 -5.07
C TRP A 99 1.85 -4.58 -5.30
N PHE A 100 1.39 -4.98 -6.48
CA PHE A 100 -0.04 -5.14 -6.75
C PHE A 100 -0.63 -6.26 -5.90
N SER A 101 0.08 -7.38 -5.79
CA SER A 101 -0.36 -8.55 -5.03
C SER A 101 -0.44 -8.28 -3.54
N ILE A 102 0.60 -7.66 -2.95
CA ILE A 102 0.63 -7.39 -1.50
C ILE A 102 -0.47 -6.40 -1.10
N VAL A 103 -0.67 -5.33 -1.86
CA VAL A 103 -1.73 -4.35 -1.57
C VAL A 103 -3.12 -4.94 -1.81
N ALA A 104 -3.30 -5.77 -2.84
CA ALA A 104 -4.54 -6.49 -3.09
C ALA A 104 -4.92 -7.41 -1.93
N LEU A 105 -3.96 -8.16 -1.39
CA LEU A 105 -4.18 -9.02 -0.22
C LEU A 105 -4.51 -8.21 1.04
N HIS A 106 -3.88 -7.04 1.23
CA HIS A 106 -4.29 -6.12 2.30
C HIS A 106 -5.75 -5.68 2.15
N LYS A 107 -6.19 -5.34 0.92
CA LYS A 107 -7.59 -4.97 0.65
C LYS A 107 -8.56 -6.08 1.04
N LEU A 108 -8.20 -7.33 0.80
CA LEU A 108 -9.00 -8.50 1.17
C LEU A 108 -8.93 -8.85 2.67
N GLY A 109 -8.03 -8.23 3.42
CA GLY A 109 -7.77 -8.59 4.81
C GLY A 109 -7.06 -9.93 4.98
N ALA A 110 -6.37 -10.40 3.94
CA ALA A 110 -5.54 -11.59 3.99
C ALA A 110 -4.18 -11.30 4.65
N VAL A 111 -3.54 -12.35 5.17
CA VAL A 111 -2.20 -12.30 5.75
C VAL A 111 -1.17 -12.60 4.66
N VAL A 112 -0.25 -11.66 4.45
CA VAL A 112 0.81 -11.81 3.43
C VAL A 112 2.08 -12.34 4.07
N ILE A 113 2.68 -13.36 3.46
CA ILE A 113 3.98 -13.92 3.81
C ILE A 113 4.91 -13.66 2.62
N PRO A 114 5.71 -12.55 2.63
CA PRO A 114 6.57 -12.17 1.53
C PRO A 114 7.85 -13.01 1.44
#